data_7ddc16133a3dc8eedcbe657ac8170240
#
_entry.id   7ddc16133a3dc8eedcbe657ac8170240
#
_cell.length_a   1.000
_cell.length_b   1.000
_cell.length_c   1.000
_cell.angle_alpha   90.00
_cell.angle_beta   90.00
_cell.angle_gamma   90.00
#
_symmetry.space_group_name_H-M   'P 1'
#
loop_
_entity.id
_entity.type
_entity.pdbx_description
1 polymer ?
#
loop_
_entity_poly.entity_id
_entity_poly.type
_entity_poly.pdbx_seq_one_letter_code
_entity_poly.pdbx_strand_id
1 'polypeptide(L)'
;MRAHQIWIDAVSGNEVLRARAAGYALHGAVPEVMLTTDVFRDNALDVVREYGVLPNIGSPHMLHQLAAAGYRGPLGLRLNPGFGHGHVQSCDTGGPSSKHGIWFDEALATAHTASHHGMTVTLLHTHIGSGPAVAEFTSNMQQLVSFFAACLEVYPHVQAVNFGGGIPHPYRPGAPSVDLVGFEHLLQEAQARFSQQTGRTIRVEIEPGRYFVAPAAAVVTRVTDVKRTQSNTKGPGHTFVMVDAGFCDLIRPAMYGSFHHISVWNAPSHAAVEPTVIAGPLCESGDVFTRDEAEFVQPRPLPAVQLGDLLLIHDAGAYGYTMSSNYNSLGRAPQVWIENGIPYLISRRETFDDIVRTECFTAL
;
A
#
# COMPACT_ATOMS: atom_id res chain seq x y z
N MET A 1 -16.31 -0.95 3.95
CA MET A 1 -15.38 -1.97 4.49
C MET A 1 -15.90 -2.61 5.77
N ARG A 2 -16.13 -1.89 6.86
CA ARG A 2 -16.59 -2.47 8.14
C ARG A 2 -17.88 -3.31 8.01
N ALA A 3 -18.87 -2.86 7.25
CA ALA A 3 -20.10 -3.63 6.96
C ALA A 3 -19.85 -4.99 6.26
N HIS A 4 -18.69 -5.16 5.66
CA HIS A 4 -18.24 -6.41 5.04
C HIS A 4 -17.23 -7.17 5.90
N GLN A 5 -17.11 -6.82 7.18
CA GLN A 5 -16.18 -7.43 8.14
C GLN A 5 -14.70 -7.40 7.68
N ILE A 6 -14.34 -6.35 6.92
CA ILE A 6 -12.94 -6.09 6.55
C ILE A 6 -12.31 -5.27 7.68
N TRP A 7 -11.25 -5.81 8.27
CA TRP A 7 -10.50 -5.20 9.37
C TRP A 7 -9.42 -4.27 8.85
N ILE A 8 -8.74 -3.58 9.76
CA ILE A 8 -7.73 -2.59 9.44
C ILE A 8 -6.36 -3.06 9.95
N ASP A 9 -5.38 -3.08 9.07
CA ASP A 9 -3.97 -3.11 9.44
C ASP A 9 -3.43 -1.67 9.36
N ALA A 10 -3.11 -1.09 10.52
CA ALA A 10 -2.61 0.27 10.67
C ALA A 10 -1.09 0.24 10.84
N VAL A 11 -0.38 1.24 10.30
CA VAL A 11 1.08 1.40 10.42
C VAL A 11 1.46 2.46 11.45
N SER A 12 0.54 3.35 11.79
CA SER A 12 0.79 4.46 12.72
C SER A 12 -0.33 4.61 13.75
N GLY A 13 -0.02 5.24 14.87
CA GLY A 13 -1.04 5.57 15.86
C GLY A 13 -2.15 6.47 15.31
N ASN A 14 -1.83 7.33 14.34
CA ASN A 14 -2.84 8.17 13.68
C ASN A 14 -3.77 7.37 12.77
N GLU A 15 -3.31 6.30 12.12
CA GLU A 15 -4.19 5.39 11.38
C GLU A 15 -5.11 4.62 12.32
N VAL A 16 -4.63 4.18 13.49
CA VAL A 16 -5.48 3.60 14.55
C VAL A 16 -6.58 4.58 14.97
N LEU A 17 -6.23 5.86 15.20
CA LEU A 17 -7.22 6.88 15.55
C LEU A 17 -8.23 7.14 14.42
N ARG A 18 -7.81 7.07 13.16
CA ARG A 18 -8.73 7.15 12.01
C ARG A 18 -9.68 5.96 11.95
N ALA A 19 -9.18 4.74 12.18
CA ALA A 19 -10.02 3.55 12.25
C ALA A 19 -11.05 3.66 13.38
N ARG A 20 -10.62 4.13 14.57
CA ARG A 20 -11.51 4.43 15.70
C ARG A 20 -12.59 5.45 15.34
N ALA A 21 -12.21 6.55 14.69
CA ALA A 21 -13.16 7.58 14.24
C ALA A 21 -14.16 7.02 13.21
N ALA A 22 -13.76 6.02 12.41
CA ALA A 22 -14.64 5.29 11.51
C ALA A 22 -15.48 4.20 12.20
N GLY A 23 -15.39 4.07 13.53
CA GLY A 23 -16.19 3.18 14.34
C GLY A 23 -15.67 1.75 14.52
N TYR A 24 -14.42 1.45 14.11
CA TYR A 24 -13.81 0.13 14.32
C TYR A 24 -13.51 -0.12 15.79
N ALA A 25 -13.68 -1.39 16.23
CA ALA A 25 -13.33 -1.82 17.57
C ALA A 25 -11.81 -2.04 17.67
N LEU A 26 -11.14 -1.33 18.59
CA LEU A 26 -9.69 -1.40 18.75
C LEU A 26 -9.24 -2.56 19.64
N HIS A 27 -10.13 -3.07 20.50
CA HIS A 27 -9.88 -4.15 21.45
C HIS A 27 -11.05 -5.13 21.49
N GLY A 28 -10.85 -6.28 22.11
CA GLY A 28 -11.87 -7.33 22.24
C GLY A 28 -11.28 -8.72 21.97
N ALA A 29 -12.12 -9.74 21.97
CA ALA A 29 -11.70 -11.13 21.70
C ALA A 29 -11.08 -11.28 20.29
N VAL A 30 -11.58 -10.49 19.33
CA VAL A 30 -11.01 -10.36 17.98
C VAL A 30 -11.01 -8.84 17.66
N PRO A 31 -9.87 -8.16 17.79
CA PRO A 31 -9.79 -6.74 17.46
C PRO A 31 -9.98 -6.53 15.95
N GLU A 32 -10.72 -5.48 15.57
CA GLU A 32 -10.92 -5.10 14.17
C GLU A 32 -9.75 -4.27 13.61
N VAL A 33 -8.80 -3.90 14.48
CA VAL A 33 -7.63 -3.08 14.11
C VAL A 33 -6.38 -3.71 14.72
N MET A 34 -5.35 -3.86 13.90
CA MET A 34 -4.00 -4.23 14.29
C MET A 34 -3.06 -3.06 14.00
N LEU A 35 -1.99 -2.92 14.76
CA LEU A 35 -0.91 -1.96 14.51
C LEU A 35 0.35 -2.71 14.12
N THR A 36 0.62 -2.78 12.82
CA THR A 36 1.82 -3.41 12.25
C THR A 36 2.88 -2.35 12.01
N THR A 37 4.00 -2.40 12.72
CA THR A 37 5.08 -1.44 12.55
C THR A 37 6.44 -2.04 12.89
N ASP A 38 7.50 -1.51 12.28
CA ASP A 38 8.88 -1.88 12.58
C ASP A 38 9.53 -0.94 13.61
N VAL A 39 8.89 0.19 13.91
CA VAL A 39 9.31 1.15 14.94
C VAL A 39 8.09 1.86 15.54
N PHE A 40 8.08 2.09 16.84
CA PHE A 40 7.09 2.97 17.47
C PHE A 40 7.51 4.41 17.29
N ARG A 41 6.74 5.14 16.49
CA ARG A 41 6.93 6.58 16.24
C ARG A 41 5.71 7.36 16.69
N ASP A 42 5.93 8.59 17.09
CA ASP A 42 4.90 9.53 17.53
C ASP A 42 4.02 8.91 18.64
N ASN A 43 2.70 8.84 18.43
CA ASN A 43 1.73 8.30 19.37
C ASN A 43 1.48 6.79 19.24
N ALA A 44 2.31 6.05 18.49
CA ALA A 44 2.05 4.63 18.20
C ALA A 44 2.02 3.76 19.48
N LEU A 45 2.96 4.00 20.41
CA LEU A 45 3.00 3.27 21.68
C LEU A 45 1.85 3.69 22.62
N ASP A 46 1.46 4.96 22.55
CA ASP A 46 0.37 5.50 23.37
C ASP A 46 -0.97 4.86 22.98
N VAL A 47 -1.27 4.69 21.68
CA VAL A 47 -2.51 4.06 21.25
C VAL A 47 -2.58 2.57 21.63
N VAL A 48 -1.44 1.86 21.65
CA VAL A 48 -1.37 0.48 22.15
C VAL A 48 -1.74 0.45 23.63
N ARG A 49 -1.16 1.33 24.43
CA ARG A 49 -1.39 1.40 25.87
C ARG A 49 -2.81 1.87 26.23
N GLU A 50 -3.30 2.91 25.54
CA GLU A 50 -4.58 3.55 25.88
C GLU A 50 -5.77 2.73 25.38
N TYR A 51 -5.67 2.17 24.19
CA TYR A 51 -6.81 1.51 23.54
C TYR A 51 -6.68 -0.01 23.45
N GLY A 52 -5.53 -0.59 23.83
CA GLY A 52 -5.33 -2.03 23.77
C GLY A 52 -5.33 -2.62 22.36
N VAL A 53 -4.99 -1.82 21.35
CA VAL A 53 -4.86 -2.31 19.98
C VAL A 53 -3.76 -3.37 19.91
N LEU A 54 -3.97 -4.43 19.14
CA LEU A 54 -2.99 -5.52 18.99
C LEU A 54 -1.72 -5.01 18.30
N PRO A 55 -0.55 -4.97 18.97
CA PRO A 55 0.69 -4.63 18.32
C PRO A 55 1.23 -5.84 17.54
N ASN A 56 1.57 -5.64 16.27
CA ASN A 56 2.31 -6.58 15.43
C ASN A 56 3.69 -6.00 15.18
N ILE A 57 4.71 -6.52 15.86
CA ILE A 57 6.04 -5.92 15.93
C ILE A 57 7.00 -6.49 14.90
N GLY A 58 7.79 -5.63 14.27
CA GLY A 58 8.80 -5.98 13.28
C GLY A 58 10.24 -5.97 13.79
N SER A 59 10.46 -5.76 15.11
CA SER A 59 11.80 -5.72 15.71
C SER A 59 11.78 -6.27 17.13
N PRO A 60 12.80 -7.06 17.56
CA PRO A 60 12.90 -7.55 18.94
C PRO A 60 12.99 -6.43 19.99
N HIS A 61 13.60 -5.29 19.64
CA HIS A 61 13.72 -4.16 20.54
C HIS A 61 12.37 -3.55 20.95
N MET A 62 11.35 -3.67 20.09
CA MET A 62 10.00 -3.18 20.39
C MET A 62 9.36 -3.88 21.58
N LEU A 63 9.77 -5.13 21.91
CA LEU A 63 9.32 -5.81 23.14
C LEU A 63 9.71 -5.05 24.40
N HIS A 64 10.95 -4.53 24.44
CA HIS A 64 11.42 -3.76 25.59
C HIS A 64 10.66 -2.44 25.72
N GLN A 65 10.32 -1.81 24.60
CA GLN A 65 9.52 -0.58 24.58
C GLN A 65 8.09 -0.85 25.07
N LEU A 66 7.44 -1.93 24.61
CA LEU A 66 6.13 -2.39 25.10
C LEU A 66 6.18 -2.69 26.61
N ALA A 67 7.20 -3.43 27.06
CA ALA A 67 7.38 -3.78 28.45
C ALA A 67 7.59 -2.55 29.34
N ALA A 68 8.40 -1.58 28.89
CA ALA A 68 8.63 -0.30 29.58
C ALA A 68 7.35 0.54 29.67
N ALA A 69 6.49 0.48 28.64
CA ALA A 69 5.17 1.12 28.64
C ALA A 69 4.12 0.38 29.48
N GLY A 70 4.48 -0.74 30.12
CA GLY A 70 3.59 -1.54 30.96
C GLY A 70 2.68 -2.51 30.19
N TYR A 71 2.88 -2.69 28.88
CA TYR A 71 2.08 -3.63 28.09
C TYR A 71 2.40 -5.08 28.45
N ARG A 72 1.36 -5.91 28.65
CA ARG A 72 1.46 -7.34 29.04
C ARG A 72 0.44 -8.20 28.31
N GLY A 73 -0.04 -7.74 27.17
CA GLY A 73 -1.11 -8.39 26.40
C GLY A 73 -0.61 -9.32 25.28
N PRO A 74 -1.54 -9.77 24.44
CA PRO A 74 -1.21 -10.50 23.22
C PRO A 74 -0.49 -9.61 22.21
N LEU A 75 0.36 -10.22 21.38
CA LEU A 75 1.04 -9.50 20.29
C LEU A 75 1.23 -10.40 19.07
N GLY A 76 1.45 -9.77 17.93
CA GLY A 76 1.91 -10.37 16.69
C GLY A 76 3.41 -10.20 16.50
N LEU A 77 4.04 -11.14 15.80
CA LEU A 77 5.39 -11.02 15.28
C LEU A 77 5.33 -10.96 13.76
N ARG A 78 5.78 -9.84 13.19
CA ARG A 78 6.06 -9.76 11.76
C ARG A 78 7.41 -10.39 11.48
N LEU A 79 7.40 -11.49 10.76
CA LEU A 79 8.58 -12.27 10.45
C LEU A 79 9.08 -11.94 9.03
N ASN A 80 10.40 -11.87 8.87
CA ASN A 80 11.05 -11.90 7.58
C ASN A 80 11.43 -13.35 7.28
N PRO A 81 10.78 -14.00 6.29
CA PRO A 81 11.00 -15.42 6.02
C PRO A 81 12.29 -15.72 5.24
N GLY A 82 13.10 -14.70 4.92
CA GLY A 82 14.32 -14.83 4.15
C GLY A 82 14.12 -14.77 2.62
N PHE A 83 12.89 -14.62 2.17
CA PHE A 83 12.54 -14.43 0.76
C PHE A 83 11.45 -13.37 0.59
N GLY A 84 11.35 -12.79 -0.60
CA GLY A 84 10.33 -11.82 -0.95
C GLY A 84 10.49 -11.32 -2.38
N HIS A 85 9.43 -10.81 -2.98
CA HIS A 85 9.42 -10.26 -4.34
C HIS A 85 8.39 -9.15 -4.46
N GLY A 86 8.82 -7.98 -4.95
CA GLY A 86 7.97 -6.88 -5.39
C GLY A 86 8.11 -6.65 -6.90
N HIS A 87 7.28 -5.80 -7.48
CA HIS A 87 7.43 -5.43 -8.90
C HIS A 87 8.72 -4.64 -9.18
N VAL A 88 9.30 -4.01 -8.15
CA VAL A 88 10.64 -3.39 -8.11
C VAL A 88 11.25 -3.67 -6.74
N GLN A 89 12.58 -3.65 -6.63
CA GLN A 89 13.29 -3.94 -5.37
C GLN A 89 12.80 -3.08 -4.19
N SER A 90 12.46 -1.82 -4.41
CA SER A 90 11.90 -0.94 -3.37
C SER A 90 10.52 -1.36 -2.86
N CYS A 91 9.87 -2.33 -3.51
CA CYS A 91 8.60 -2.93 -3.11
C CYS A 91 8.76 -4.33 -2.50
N ASP A 92 10.00 -4.84 -2.36
CA ASP A 92 10.29 -6.07 -1.62
C ASP A 92 10.18 -5.80 -0.12
N THR A 93 9.40 -6.60 0.57
CA THR A 93 9.19 -6.46 2.03
C THR A 93 9.56 -7.72 2.80
N GLY A 94 10.27 -8.66 2.16
CA GLY A 94 10.90 -9.84 2.73
C GLY A 94 12.29 -10.07 2.13
N GLY A 95 13.05 -11.03 2.69
CA GLY A 95 14.41 -11.35 2.23
C GLY A 95 15.50 -10.43 2.79
N PRO A 96 16.76 -10.67 2.39
CA PRO A 96 17.94 -10.06 3.04
C PRO A 96 18.11 -8.56 2.78
N SER A 97 17.48 -8.02 1.75
CA SER A 97 17.54 -6.59 1.41
C SER A 97 16.36 -5.79 1.95
N SER A 98 15.43 -6.44 2.69
CA SER A 98 14.28 -5.79 3.29
C SER A 98 14.56 -5.38 4.73
N LYS A 99 14.17 -4.15 5.08
CA LYS A 99 14.23 -3.65 6.46
C LYS A 99 13.11 -4.21 7.36
N HIS A 100 12.13 -4.91 6.79
CA HIS A 100 10.89 -5.27 7.45
C HIS A 100 10.98 -6.62 8.15
N GLY A 101 10.42 -6.64 9.36
CA GLY A 101 10.20 -7.86 10.12
C GLY A 101 11.43 -8.42 10.83
N ILE A 102 11.18 -9.29 11.79
CA ILE A 102 12.19 -10.02 12.55
C ILE A 102 12.69 -11.17 11.68
N TRP A 103 14.02 -11.28 11.52
CA TRP A 103 14.59 -12.38 10.77
C TRP A 103 14.19 -13.73 11.39
N PHE A 104 13.82 -14.70 10.58
CA PHE A 104 13.17 -15.94 11.02
C PHE A 104 13.98 -16.71 12.08
N ASP A 105 15.32 -16.67 12.06
CA ASP A 105 16.19 -17.32 13.05
C ASP A 105 16.10 -16.67 14.45
N GLU A 106 15.75 -15.38 14.52
CA GLU A 106 15.62 -14.64 15.78
C GLU A 106 14.20 -14.72 16.38
N ALA A 107 13.26 -15.22 15.60
CA ALA A 107 11.86 -15.19 15.95
C ALA A 107 11.54 -15.96 17.24
N LEU A 108 12.15 -17.14 17.44
CA LEU A 108 11.95 -17.97 18.64
C LEU A 108 12.52 -17.28 19.89
N ALA A 109 13.72 -16.71 19.80
CA ALA A 109 14.32 -15.96 20.91
C ALA A 109 13.47 -14.74 21.27
N THR A 110 12.88 -14.08 20.26
CA THR A 110 11.96 -12.96 20.44
C THR A 110 10.68 -13.38 21.18
N ALA A 111 10.13 -14.55 20.87
CA ALA A 111 8.96 -15.09 21.56
C ALA A 111 9.25 -15.43 23.03
N HIS A 112 10.42 -15.99 23.32
CA HIS A 112 10.86 -16.23 24.71
C HIS A 112 11.00 -14.91 25.48
N THR A 113 11.61 -13.90 24.88
CA THR A 113 11.72 -12.55 25.47
C THR A 113 10.34 -11.94 25.74
N ALA A 114 9.38 -12.09 24.82
CA ALA A 114 8.00 -11.66 25.03
C ALA A 114 7.38 -12.33 26.27
N SER A 115 7.55 -13.65 26.38
CA SER A 115 7.03 -14.43 27.52
C SER A 115 7.65 -13.97 28.85
N HIS A 116 8.98 -13.69 28.90
CA HIS A 116 9.63 -13.13 30.08
C HIS A 116 9.06 -11.78 30.53
N HIS A 117 8.55 -10.99 29.57
CA HIS A 117 7.86 -9.73 29.86
C HIS A 117 6.37 -9.90 30.11
N GLY A 118 5.84 -11.11 30.20
CA GLY A 118 4.41 -11.40 30.43
C GLY A 118 3.53 -11.12 29.21
N MET A 119 4.13 -11.08 28.01
CA MET A 119 3.42 -10.94 26.74
C MET A 119 3.28 -12.31 26.05
N THR A 120 2.25 -12.48 25.22
CA THR A 120 1.97 -13.75 24.53
C THR A 120 1.91 -13.51 23.02
N VAL A 121 2.71 -14.28 22.26
CA VAL A 121 2.63 -14.27 20.79
C VAL A 121 1.38 -15.04 20.34
N THR A 122 0.42 -14.34 19.77
CA THR A 122 -0.88 -14.91 19.32
C THR A 122 -1.06 -14.85 17.82
N LEU A 123 -0.23 -14.07 17.11
CA LEU A 123 -0.26 -13.88 15.67
C LEU A 123 1.15 -14.00 15.09
N LEU A 124 1.28 -14.73 13.99
CA LEU A 124 2.45 -14.65 13.13
C LEU A 124 2.05 -13.96 11.81
N HIS A 125 2.86 -13.03 11.38
CA HIS A 125 2.61 -12.23 10.18
C HIS A 125 3.83 -12.23 9.27
N THR A 126 3.60 -12.25 7.97
CA THR A 126 4.61 -11.92 6.96
C THR A 126 4.00 -11.01 5.89
N HIS A 127 4.83 -10.19 5.28
CA HIS A 127 4.47 -9.50 4.04
C HIS A 127 5.72 -9.47 3.17
N ILE A 128 5.70 -10.15 2.02
CA ILE A 128 6.90 -10.47 1.24
C ILE A 128 7.10 -9.63 -0.01
N GLY A 129 6.19 -8.68 -0.28
CA GLY A 129 6.33 -7.74 -1.39
C GLY A 129 4.99 -7.30 -1.96
N SER A 130 5.04 -6.26 -2.79
CA SER A 130 3.85 -5.64 -3.37
C SER A 130 3.88 -5.67 -4.89
N GLY A 131 2.86 -6.30 -5.49
CA GLY A 131 2.63 -6.32 -6.92
C GLY A 131 3.60 -7.18 -7.74
N PRO A 132 4.02 -8.37 -7.26
CA PRO A 132 4.79 -9.31 -8.10
C PRO A 132 3.98 -9.75 -9.32
N ALA A 133 4.61 -10.45 -10.26
CA ALA A 133 3.87 -11.15 -11.32
C ALA A 133 2.93 -12.21 -10.70
N VAL A 134 1.80 -12.50 -11.35
CA VAL A 134 0.79 -13.44 -10.80
C VAL A 134 1.38 -14.81 -10.48
N ALA A 135 2.27 -15.35 -11.34
CA ALA A 135 2.91 -16.63 -11.11
C ALA A 135 3.83 -16.61 -9.87
N GLU A 136 4.58 -15.53 -9.67
CA GLU A 136 5.43 -15.34 -8.50
C GLU A 136 4.60 -15.21 -7.23
N PHE A 137 3.48 -14.46 -7.28
CA PHE A 137 2.56 -14.35 -6.16
C PHE A 137 2.08 -15.72 -5.70
N THR A 138 1.60 -16.56 -6.62
CA THR A 138 1.12 -17.91 -6.30
C THR A 138 2.21 -18.79 -5.69
N SER A 139 3.41 -18.78 -6.28
CA SER A 139 4.56 -19.52 -5.75
C SER A 139 4.95 -19.07 -4.35
N ASN A 140 4.97 -17.77 -4.12
CA ASN A 140 5.29 -17.18 -2.82
C ASN A 140 4.27 -17.57 -1.75
N MET A 141 2.97 -17.57 -2.07
CA MET A 141 1.94 -18.00 -1.13
C MET A 141 2.11 -19.47 -0.73
N GLN A 142 2.46 -20.35 -1.67
CA GLN A 142 2.76 -21.76 -1.38
C GLN A 142 3.98 -21.92 -0.45
N GLN A 143 5.04 -21.13 -0.66
CA GLN A 143 6.22 -21.11 0.22
C GLN A 143 5.85 -20.63 1.64
N LEU A 144 4.99 -19.61 1.76
CA LEU A 144 4.51 -19.12 3.05
C LEU A 144 3.68 -20.16 3.81
N VAL A 145 2.90 -20.99 3.13
CA VAL A 145 2.19 -22.12 3.79
C VAL A 145 3.19 -23.04 4.48
N SER A 146 4.28 -23.38 3.81
CA SER A 146 5.32 -24.25 4.38
C SER A 146 6.09 -23.57 5.52
N PHE A 147 6.39 -22.28 5.36
CA PHE A 147 7.03 -21.46 6.39
C PHE A 147 6.19 -21.39 7.68
N PHE A 148 4.91 -21.04 7.56
CA PHE A 148 4.01 -20.96 8.73
C PHE A 148 3.78 -22.33 9.38
N ALA A 149 3.71 -23.42 8.59
CA ALA A 149 3.61 -24.77 9.16
C ALA A 149 4.79 -25.08 10.08
N ALA A 150 6.02 -24.74 9.67
CA ALA A 150 7.21 -24.92 10.51
C ALA A 150 7.18 -24.01 11.75
N CYS A 151 6.77 -22.74 11.59
CA CYS A 151 6.66 -21.81 12.72
C CYS A 151 5.63 -22.31 13.77
N LEU A 152 4.50 -22.84 13.35
CA LEU A 152 3.43 -23.30 14.26
C LEU A 152 3.83 -24.47 15.15
N GLU A 153 4.89 -25.20 14.81
CA GLU A 153 5.46 -26.26 15.69
C GLU A 153 6.09 -25.68 16.95
N VAL A 154 6.61 -24.46 16.87
CA VAL A 154 7.36 -23.84 17.97
C VAL A 154 6.60 -22.72 18.68
N TYR A 155 5.44 -22.31 18.16
CA TYR A 155 4.60 -21.24 18.75
C TYR A 155 3.25 -21.77 19.28
N PRO A 156 3.20 -22.25 20.54
CA PRO A 156 2.02 -22.97 21.04
C PRO A 156 0.78 -22.08 21.29
N HIS A 157 0.95 -20.77 21.35
CA HIS A 157 -0.13 -19.84 21.67
C HIS A 157 -0.67 -19.07 20.45
N VAL A 158 -0.10 -19.30 19.27
CA VAL A 158 -0.57 -18.66 18.03
C VAL A 158 -1.98 -19.11 17.68
N GLN A 159 -2.84 -18.15 17.38
CA GLN A 159 -4.26 -18.33 17.04
C GLN A 159 -4.54 -17.91 15.59
N ALA A 160 -3.64 -17.11 15.00
CA ALA A 160 -3.77 -16.65 13.63
C ALA A 160 -2.42 -16.59 12.92
N VAL A 161 -2.45 -16.79 11.62
CA VAL A 161 -1.35 -16.50 10.69
C VAL A 161 -1.84 -15.53 9.63
N ASN A 162 -1.06 -14.49 9.38
CA ASN A 162 -1.36 -13.44 8.43
C ASN A 162 -0.32 -13.47 7.30
N PHE A 163 -0.79 -13.71 6.08
CA PHE A 163 0.04 -13.82 4.87
C PHE A 163 0.43 -12.46 4.28
N GLY A 164 -0.04 -11.36 4.90
CA GLY A 164 0.17 -10.02 4.39
C GLY A 164 -0.62 -9.74 3.12
N GLY A 165 -0.19 -8.72 2.41
CA GLY A 165 -0.78 -8.28 1.17
C GLY A 165 0.00 -8.72 -0.06
N GLY A 166 0.05 -7.83 -1.06
CA GLY A 166 0.83 -8.07 -2.27
C GLY A 166 0.03 -8.67 -3.42
N ILE A 167 -1.27 -8.93 -3.25
CA ILE A 167 -2.12 -9.45 -4.33
C ILE A 167 -2.00 -8.53 -5.55
N PRO A 168 -1.54 -9.04 -6.72
CA PRO A 168 -1.34 -8.23 -7.91
C PRO A 168 -2.65 -7.63 -8.43
N HIS A 169 -2.62 -6.33 -8.73
CA HIS A 169 -3.68 -5.65 -9.46
C HIS A 169 -3.24 -5.44 -10.92
N PRO A 170 -4.09 -5.77 -11.92
CA PRO A 170 -3.74 -5.64 -13.33
C PRO A 170 -3.86 -4.19 -13.80
N TYR A 171 -2.81 -3.39 -13.62
CA TYR A 171 -2.78 -1.97 -14.04
C TYR A 171 -2.80 -1.77 -15.55
N ARG A 172 -2.37 -2.76 -16.34
CA ARG A 172 -2.37 -2.68 -17.80
C ARG A 172 -3.62 -3.38 -18.37
N PRO A 173 -4.33 -2.78 -19.33
CA PRO A 173 -5.41 -3.46 -20.03
C PRO A 173 -4.94 -4.83 -20.57
N GLY A 174 -5.69 -5.88 -20.29
CA GLY A 174 -5.37 -7.24 -20.71
C GLY A 174 -4.26 -7.94 -19.90
N ALA A 175 -3.72 -7.31 -18.86
CA ALA A 175 -2.80 -7.98 -17.94
C ALA A 175 -3.50 -9.13 -17.19
N PRO A 176 -2.78 -10.22 -16.87
CA PRO A 176 -3.36 -11.33 -16.12
C PRO A 176 -3.77 -10.88 -14.72
N SER A 177 -4.89 -11.40 -14.25
CA SER A 177 -5.38 -11.25 -12.88
C SER A 177 -5.15 -12.53 -12.08
N VAL A 178 -5.15 -12.41 -10.76
CA VAL A 178 -5.06 -13.57 -9.86
C VAL A 178 -6.31 -14.43 -9.99
N ASP A 179 -6.14 -15.74 -10.06
CA ASP A 179 -7.21 -16.71 -9.86
C ASP A 179 -7.64 -16.69 -8.39
N LEU A 180 -8.67 -15.89 -8.07
CA LEU A 180 -9.15 -15.75 -6.71
C LEU A 180 -9.76 -17.03 -6.15
N VAL A 181 -10.34 -17.89 -7.01
CA VAL A 181 -10.93 -19.16 -6.57
C VAL A 181 -9.82 -20.14 -6.16
N GLY A 182 -8.78 -20.27 -6.99
CA GLY A 182 -7.61 -21.08 -6.65
C GLY A 182 -6.87 -20.54 -5.43
N PHE A 183 -6.81 -19.22 -5.27
CA PHE A 183 -6.20 -18.59 -4.08
C PHE A 183 -7.02 -18.84 -2.83
N GLU A 184 -8.35 -18.74 -2.89
CA GLU A 184 -9.24 -19.10 -1.78
C GLU A 184 -9.04 -20.56 -1.35
N HIS A 185 -9.00 -21.50 -2.29
CA HIS A 185 -8.75 -22.92 -1.99
C HIS A 185 -7.42 -23.12 -1.28
N LEU A 186 -6.34 -22.47 -1.76
CA LEU A 186 -5.02 -22.54 -1.11
C LEU A 186 -5.09 -22.08 0.36
N LEU A 187 -5.77 -20.98 0.64
CA LEU A 187 -5.91 -20.45 2.00
C LEU A 187 -6.76 -21.38 2.89
N GLN A 188 -7.84 -21.97 2.35
CA GLN A 188 -8.68 -22.94 3.06
C GLN A 188 -7.90 -24.22 3.40
N GLU A 189 -7.14 -24.76 2.45
CA GLU A 189 -6.27 -25.92 2.67
C GLU A 189 -5.18 -25.63 3.70
N ALA A 190 -4.56 -24.43 3.61
CA ALA A 190 -3.59 -23.99 4.60
C ALA A 190 -4.18 -23.92 6.00
N GLN A 191 -5.37 -23.34 6.15
CA GLN A 191 -6.08 -23.26 7.43
C GLN A 191 -6.40 -24.64 8.00
N ALA A 192 -6.88 -25.57 7.17
CA ALA A 192 -7.19 -26.93 7.58
C ALA A 192 -5.91 -27.65 8.04
N ARG A 193 -4.82 -27.56 7.26
CA ARG A 193 -3.51 -28.12 7.59
C ARG A 193 -2.99 -27.61 8.92
N PHE A 194 -2.97 -26.28 9.12
CA PHE A 194 -2.48 -25.65 10.35
C PHE A 194 -3.30 -26.06 11.57
N SER A 195 -4.62 -26.12 11.41
CA SER A 195 -5.51 -26.53 12.50
C SER A 195 -5.35 -28.01 12.86
N GLN A 196 -5.19 -28.89 11.88
CA GLN A 196 -4.91 -30.30 12.08
C GLN A 196 -3.56 -30.51 12.78
N GLN A 197 -2.50 -29.86 12.28
CA GLN A 197 -1.14 -29.97 12.81
C GLN A 197 -1.05 -29.55 14.27
N THR A 198 -1.74 -28.47 14.64
CA THR A 198 -1.66 -27.90 15.99
C THR A 198 -2.70 -28.44 16.96
N GLY A 199 -3.73 -29.12 16.48
CA GLY A 199 -4.91 -29.49 17.29
C GLY A 199 -5.74 -28.29 17.74
N ARG A 200 -5.57 -27.11 17.14
CA ARG A 200 -6.24 -25.84 17.49
C ARG A 200 -6.85 -25.22 16.24
N THR A 201 -7.87 -24.41 16.41
CA THR A 201 -8.35 -23.57 15.29
C THR A 201 -7.35 -22.45 15.03
N ILE A 202 -6.70 -22.47 13.87
CA ILE A 202 -5.80 -21.39 13.40
C ILE A 202 -6.56 -20.58 12.36
N ARG A 203 -6.69 -19.28 12.60
CA ARG A 203 -7.28 -18.35 11.63
C ARG A 203 -6.22 -17.96 10.60
N VAL A 204 -6.62 -17.89 9.33
CA VAL A 204 -5.79 -17.37 8.23
C VAL A 204 -6.28 -15.98 7.85
N GLU A 205 -5.35 -15.04 7.72
CA GLU A 205 -5.61 -13.63 7.40
C GLU A 205 -4.80 -13.20 6.19
N ILE A 206 -5.32 -12.21 5.45
CA ILE A 206 -4.67 -11.55 4.31
C ILE A 206 -4.92 -10.03 4.34
N GLU A 207 -4.06 -9.26 3.67
CA GLU A 207 -4.09 -7.79 3.64
C GLU A 207 -4.18 -7.24 2.19
N PRO A 208 -5.29 -7.41 1.48
CA PRO A 208 -5.42 -7.08 0.06
C PRO A 208 -5.61 -5.59 -0.21
N GLY A 209 -4.87 -4.69 0.46
CA GLY A 209 -5.05 -3.25 0.41
C GLY A 209 -5.05 -2.68 -1.02
N ARG A 210 -3.94 -2.84 -1.75
CA ARG A 210 -3.82 -2.37 -3.14
C ARG A 210 -4.92 -2.95 -4.04
N TYR A 211 -5.16 -4.24 -3.93
CA TYR A 211 -6.11 -4.96 -4.77
C TYR A 211 -7.53 -4.38 -4.67
N PHE A 212 -7.96 -4.01 -3.46
CA PHE A 212 -9.29 -3.44 -3.24
C PHE A 212 -9.41 -1.98 -3.66
N VAL A 213 -8.38 -1.17 -3.39
CA VAL A 213 -8.56 0.28 -3.51
C VAL A 213 -7.96 0.88 -4.77
N ALA A 214 -6.99 0.22 -5.44
CA ALA A 214 -6.41 0.75 -6.67
C ALA A 214 -7.48 1.11 -7.71
N PRO A 215 -8.39 0.20 -8.11
CA PRO A 215 -9.39 0.50 -9.13
C PRO A 215 -10.52 1.41 -8.65
N ALA A 216 -10.56 1.72 -7.35
CA ALA A 216 -11.66 2.51 -6.77
C ALA A 216 -11.55 4.01 -7.05
N ALA A 217 -10.44 4.51 -7.59
CA ALA A 217 -10.28 5.92 -7.90
C ALA A 217 -9.45 6.18 -9.15
N ALA A 218 -9.67 7.34 -9.74
CA ALA A 218 -8.86 7.91 -10.81
C ALA A 218 -8.49 9.36 -10.46
N VAL A 219 -7.36 9.83 -10.99
CA VAL A 219 -7.06 11.26 -11.03
C VAL A 219 -7.69 11.82 -12.29
N VAL A 220 -8.50 12.86 -12.14
CA VAL A 220 -9.05 13.64 -13.26
C VAL A 220 -8.20 14.87 -13.43
N THR A 221 -7.65 15.09 -14.62
CA THR A 221 -6.78 16.20 -14.92
C THR A 221 -7.16 16.86 -16.25
N ARG A 222 -6.81 18.13 -16.39
CA ARG A 222 -7.12 18.94 -17.58
C ARG A 222 -5.88 19.21 -18.41
N VAL A 223 -6.01 19.12 -19.72
CA VAL A 223 -4.96 19.55 -20.67
C VAL A 223 -4.81 21.07 -20.63
N THR A 224 -3.62 21.53 -20.31
CA THR A 224 -3.29 22.95 -20.17
C THR A 224 -2.42 23.46 -21.30
N ASP A 225 -1.64 22.59 -21.96
CA ASP A 225 -0.79 22.93 -23.09
C ASP A 225 -0.41 21.67 -23.89
N VAL A 226 0.04 21.86 -25.15
CA VAL A 226 0.61 20.79 -25.99
C VAL A 226 1.93 21.30 -26.59
N LYS A 227 3.04 20.66 -26.21
CA LYS A 227 4.40 21.01 -26.68
C LYS A 227 4.96 19.91 -27.56
N ARG A 228 5.76 20.29 -28.57
CA ARG A 228 6.45 19.33 -29.43
C ARG A 228 7.95 19.60 -29.44
N THR A 229 8.70 18.55 -29.19
CA THR A 229 10.15 18.57 -29.36
C THR A 229 10.53 17.95 -30.71
N GLN A 230 11.70 18.26 -31.19
CA GLN A 230 12.21 17.71 -32.47
C GLN A 230 13.26 16.65 -32.22
N SER A 231 13.31 15.64 -33.07
CA SER A 231 14.37 14.62 -33.07
C SER A 231 15.71 15.24 -33.38
N ASN A 232 16.76 14.77 -32.72
CA ASN A 232 18.13 15.12 -32.97
C ASN A 232 19.08 13.95 -32.73
N THR A 233 20.39 14.17 -32.74
CA THR A 233 21.40 13.10 -32.53
C THR A 233 21.38 12.48 -31.14
N LYS A 234 20.65 13.07 -30.16
CA LYS A 234 20.52 12.58 -28.78
C LYS A 234 19.25 11.74 -28.54
N GLY A 235 18.30 11.79 -29.47
CA GLY A 235 17.08 11.02 -29.36
C GLY A 235 15.89 11.52 -30.18
N PRO A 236 14.77 10.79 -30.12
CA PRO A 236 13.52 11.16 -30.79
C PRO A 236 12.88 12.38 -30.14
N GLY A 237 12.15 13.16 -30.94
CA GLY A 237 11.22 14.18 -30.43
C GLY A 237 9.92 13.57 -29.97
N HIS A 238 9.20 14.27 -29.11
CA HIS A 238 7.93 13.82 -28.52
C HIS A 238 6.86 14.90 -28.58
N THR A 239 5.62 14.47 -28.59
CA THR A 239 4.47 15.32 -28.28
C THR A 239 4.19 15.23 -26.79
N PHE A 240 4.38 16.32 -26.06
CA PHE A 240 4.08 16.47 -24.64
C PHE A 240 2.71 17.12 -24.49
N VAL A 241 1.77 16.41 -23.88
CA VAL A 241 0.51 16.95 -23.39
C VAL A 241 0.72 17.33 -21.93
N MET A 242 0.69 18.63 -21.68
CA MET A 242 0.84 19.18 -20.33
C MET A 242 -0.50 19.20 -19.63
N VAL A 243 -0.55 18.71 -18.40
CA VAL A 243 -1.78 18.66 -17.61
C VAL A 243 -1.62 19.41 -16.28
N ASP A 244 -2.74 19.70 -15.61
CA ASP A 244 -2.74 20.42 -14.32
C ASP A 244 -2.48 19.52 -13.10
N ALA A 245 -2.43 18.20 -13.26
CA ALA A 245 -1.94 17.25 -12.25
C ALA A 245 -0.46 16.96 -12.44
N GLY A 246 0.25 16.70 -11.34
CA GLY A 246 1.65 16.32 -11.35
C GLY A 246 1.95 15.13 -10.43
N PHE A 247 3.22 14.77 -10.27
CA PHE A 247 3.59 13.73 -9.31
C PHE A 247 3.23 14.13 -7.87
N CYS A 248 2.98 15.39 -7.58
CA CYS A 248 2.45 15.84 -6.30
C CYS A 248 1.02 15.31 -6.02
N ASP A 249 0.27 14.92 -7.06
CA ASP A 249 -1.05 14.29 -6.95
C ASP A 249 -0.98 12.77 -7.05
N LEU A 250 -0.08 12.22 -7.90
CA LEU A 250 0.14 10.78 -8.09
C LEU A 250 1.63 10.50 -8.34
N ILE A 251 2.37 10.25 -7.28
CA ILE A 251 3.83 10.09 -7.34
C ILE A 251 4.31 8.79 -7.99
N ARG A 252 3.46 7.75 -8.05
CA ARG A 252 3.87 6.40 -8.41
C ARG A 252 4.59 6.25 -9.76
N PRO A 253 4.18 6.92 -10.84
CA PRO A 253 4.94 6.90 -12.10
C PRO A 253 6.35 7.48 -11.94
N ALA A 254 6.50 8.58 -11.23
CA ALA A 254 7.79 9.23 -11.02
C ALA A 254 8.70 8.44 -10.05
N MET A 255 8.14 7.83 -9.01
CA MET A 255 8.91 7.17 -7.95
C MET A 255 9.26 5.71 -8.27
N TYR A 256 8.39 5.00 -9.00
CA TYR A 256 8.49 3.55 -9.21
C TYR A 256 8.40 3.14 -10.68
N GLY A 257 8.30 4.09 -11.62
CA GLY A 257 7.97 3.78 -13.01
C GLY A 257 6.62 3.08 -13.18
N SER A 258 5.75 3.16 -12.17
CA SER A 258 4.49 2.42 -12.16
C SER A 258 3.57 2.84 -13.30
N PHE A 259 3.07 1.85 -14.02
CA PHE A 259 2.08 2.09 -15.06
C PHE A 259 0.72 2.44 -14.46
N HIS A 260 0.07 3.48 -15.01
CA HIS A 260 -1.35 3.78 -14.83
C HIS A 260 -1.97 3.93 -16.20
N HIS A 261 -3.09 3.27 -16.44
CA HIS A 261 -3.83 3.49 -17.68
C HIS A 261 -4.33 4.94 -17.76
N ILE A 262 -4.22 5.57 -18.93
CA ILE A 262 -4.68 6.93 -19.16
C ILE A 262 -5.68 6.91 -20.31
N SER A 263 -6.82 7.54 -20.11
CA SER A 263 -7.84 7.71 -21.17
C SER A 263 -8.25 9.17 -21.30
N VAL A 264 -8.67 9.53 -22.51
CA VAL A 264 -9.25 10.86 -22.79
C VAL A 264 -10.75 10.76 -22.54
N TRP A 265 -11.29 11.66 -21.72
CA TRP A 265 -12.71 11.68 -21.39
C TRP A 265 -13.56 11.94 -22.64
N ASN A 266 -14.59 11.13 -22.85
CA ASN A 266 -15.51 11.21 -23.99
C ASN A 266 -14.87 11.05 -25.39
N ALA A 267 -13.63 10.58 -25.48
CA ALA A 267 -13.05 10.29 -26.79
C ALA A 267 -13.83 9.15 -27.48
N PRO A 268 -14.11 9.27 -28.78
CA PRO A 268 -14.75 8.18 -29.55
C PRO A 268 -13.87 6.92 -29.51
N SER A 269 -14.49 5.76 -29.41
CA SER A 269 -13.77 4.46 -29.34
C SER A 269 -12.92 4.16 -30.57
N HIS A 270 -13.20 4.80 -31.69
CA HIS A 270 -12.50 4.69 -32.98
C HIS A 270 -11.59 5.89 -33.28
N ALA A 271 -11.35 6.77 -32.30
CA ALA A 271 -10.50 7.92 -32.52
C ALA A 271 -9.07 7.48 -32.92
N ALA A 272 -8.49 8.17 -33.90
CA ALA A 272 -7.09 7.96 -34.25
C ALA A 272 -6.20 8.30 -33.04
N VAL A 273 -5.21 7.45 -32.80
CA VAL A 273 -4.28 7.63 -31.68
C VAL A 273 -2.90 8.07 -32.18
N GLU A 274 -2.20 8.88 -31.38
CA GLU A 274 -0.82 9.29 -31.64
C GLU A 274 0.06 9.01 -30.42
N PRO A 275 1.39 8.79 -30.62
CA PRO A 275 2.32 8.63 -29.51
C PRO A 275 2.41 9.93 -28.70
N THR A 276 1.97 9.87 -27.45
CA THR A 276 1.81 11.03 -26.56
C THR A 276 2.48 10.81 -25.22
N VAL A 277 3.18 11.83 -24.75
CA VAL A 277 3.75 11.91 -23.39
C VAL A 277 2.87 12.79 -22.53
N ILE A 278 2.43 12.29 -21.37
CA ILE A 278 1.64 13.08 -20.40
C ILE A 278 2.58 13.57 -19.31
N ALA A 279 2.65 14.89 -19.13
CA ALA A 279 3.53 15.56 -18.20
C ALA A 279 2.80 16.61 -17.36
N GLY A 280 3.19 16.73 -16.09
CA GLY A 280 2.62 17.67 -15.14
C GLY A 280 3.28 19.07 -15.16
N PRO A 281 2.86 19.95 -14.23
CA PRO A 281 3.29 21.35 -14.19
C PRO A 281 4.53 21.61 -13.33
N LEU A 282 5.08 20.59 -12.67
CA LEU A 282 6.14 20.78 -11.68
C LEU A 282 7.49 21.11 -12.34
N CYS A 283 8.35 21.86 -11.65
CA CYS A 283 9.68 22.21 -12.14
C CYS A 283 10.70 21.07 -11.97
N GLU A 284 10.29 19.85 -12.34
CA GLU A 284 11.07 18.62 -12.21
C GLU A 284 10.92 17.78 -13.49
N SER A 285 12.03 17.37 -14.10
CA SER A 285 12.00 16.53 -15.31
C SER A 285 11.33 15.18 -15.12
N GLY A 286 11.25 14.72 -13.87
CA GLY A 286 10.55 13.50 -13.45
C GLY A 286 9.03 13.63 -13.45
N ASP A 287 8.46 14.81 -13.64
CA ASP A 287 7.00 15.03 -13.61
C ASP A 287 6.33 14.58 -14.93
N VAL A 288 6.43 13.28 -15.19
CA VAL A 288 5.90 12.61 -16.37
C VAL A 288 5.18 11.33 -15.96
N PHE A 289 3.90 11.22 -16.31
CA PHE A 289 3.08 10.05 -15.99
C PHE A 289 3.35 8.85 -16.92
N THR A 290 3.91 9.10 -18.10
CA THR A 290 4.21 8.09 -19.11
C THR A 290 5.71 7.79 -19.13
N ARG A 291 6.18 7.13 -18.06
CA ARG A 291 7.56 6.64 -17.89
C ARG A 291 7.57 5.13 -17.74
N ASP A 292 8.73 4.52 -17.91
CA ASP A 292 8.99 3.13 -17.55
C ASP A 292 9.77 3.04 -16.23
N GLU A 293 10.05 1.81 -15.81
CA GLU A 293 10.78 1.50 -14.58
C GLU A 293 12.25 1.93 -14.63
N ALA A 294 12.81 2.11 -15.83
CA ALA A 294 14.16 2.64 -16.04
C ALA A 294 14.18 4.17 -16.12
N GLU A 295 13.07 4.82 -15.78
CA GLU A 295 12.87 6.28 -15.78
C GLU A 295 12.86 6.95 -17.17
N PHE A 296 12.82 6.18 -18.25
CA PHE A 296 12.72 6.75 -19.59
C PHE A 296 11.28 7.13 -19.92
N VAL A 297 11.16 8.21 -20.67
CA VAL A 297 9.88 8.65 -21.23
C VAL A 297 9.37 7.60 -22.23
N GLN A 298 8.14 7.14 -22.02
CA GLN A 298 7.46 6.13 -22.84
C GLN A 298 6.18 6.70 -23.43
N PRO A 299 6.22 7.24 -24.67
CA PRO A 299 5.00 7.71 -25.33
C PRO A 299 3.96 6.61 -25.43
N ARG A 300 2.70 6.96 -25.17
CA ARG A 300 1.58 6.03 -25.24
C ARG A 300 0.62 6.42 -26.35
N PRO A 301 -0.01 5.45 -27.05
CA PRO A 301 -1.04 5.75 -28.03
C PRO A 301 -2.28 6.31 -27.34
N LEU A 302 -2.54 7.59 -27.53
CA LEU A 302 -3.73 8.27 -26.99
C LEU A 302 -4.43 9.02 -28.12
N PRO A 303 -5.76 9.19 -28.08
CA PRO A 303 -6.48 10.09 -28.95
C PRO A 303 -5.88 11.49 -28.93
N ALA A 304 -5.86 12.16 -30.06
CA ALA A 304 -5.44 13.55 -30.12
C ALA A 304 -6.29 14.42 -29.19
N VAL A 305 -5.64 15.27 -28.41
CA VAL A 305 -6.28 16.13 -27.41
C VAL A 305 -6.11 17.61 -27.75
N GLN A 306 -7.02 18.42 -27.20
CA GLN A 306 -7.01 19.87 -27.29
C GLN A 306 -6.92 20.48 -25.88
N LEU A 307 -6.58 21.78 -25.84
CA LEU A 307 -6.61 22.55 -24.59
C LEU A 307 -8.00 22.47 -23.94
N GLY A 308 -8.02 22.17 -22.67
CA GLY A 308 -9.26 22.05 -21.90
C GLY A 308 -9.84 20.64 -21.84
N ASP A 309 -9.38 19.69 -22.66
CA ASP A 309 -9.80 18.30 -22.58
C ASP A 309 -9.45 17.69 -21.21
N LEU A 310 -10.25 16.71 -20.80
CA LEU A 310 -10.02 15.99 -19.55
C LEU A 310 -9.40 14.63 -19.83
N LEU A 311 -8.39 14.29 -19.02
CA LEU A 311 -7.80 12.96 -18.96
C LEU A 311 -8.15 12.31 -17.64
N LEU A 312 -8.31 10.97 -17.67
CA LEU A 312 -8.42 10.14 -16.49
C LEU A 312 -7.16 9.28 -16.38
N ILE A 313 -6.47 9.39 -15.23
CA ILE A 313 -5.38 8.49 -14.85
C ILE A 313 -5.97 7.47 -13.91
N HIS A 314 -6.18 6.25 -14.42
CA HIS A 314 -6.90 5.18 -13.72
C HIS A 314 -6.08 4.53 -12.61
N ASP A 315 -6.76 3.73 -11.78
CA ASP A 315 -6.17 2.91 -10.71
C ASP A 315 -5.37 3.71 -9.67
N ALA A 316 -5.78 4.94 -9.40
CA ALA A 316 -5.11 5.86 -8.48
C ALA A 316 -5.57 5.74 -7.02
N GLY A 317 -6.45 4.80 -6.69
CA GLY A 317 -6.98 4.64 -5.32
C GLY A 317 -5.97 4.14 -4.31
N ALA A 318 -4.97 3.35 -4.74
CA ALA A 318 -3.87 2.95 -3.89
C ALA A 318 -2.68 3.89 -4.08
N TYR A 319 -2.16 4.47 -2.98
CA TYR A 319 -0.96 5.30 -2.96
C TYR A 319 -1.03 6.57 -3.85
N GLY A 320 -2.22 6.99 -4.27
CA GLY A 320 -2.45 8.27 -4.92
C GLY A 320 -2.49 9.38 -3.87
N TYR A 321 -3.67 9.71 -3.38
CA TYR A 321 -3.85 10.80 -2.42
C TYR A 321 -3.02 10.66 -1.14
N THR A 322 -2.85 9.44 -0.62
CA THR A 322 -2.07 9.21 0.61
C THR A 322 -0.59 9.54 0.48
N MET A 323 -0.02 9.47 -0.73
CA MET A 323 1.36 9.87 -1.02
C MET A 323 1.46 11.23 -1.70
N SER A 324 0.35 11.95 -1.88
CA SER A 324 0.36 13.30 -2.43
C SER A 324 1.10 14.28 -1.52
N SER A 325 1.65 15.33 -2.11
CA SER A 325 2.48 16.30 -1.41
C SER A 325 2.18 17.75 -1.83
N ASN A 326 2.74 18.69 -1.11
CA ASN A 326 2.71 20.11 -1.47
C ASN A 326 3.98 20.55 -2.21
N TYR A 327 4.57 19.66 -3.02
CA TYR A 327 5.74 20.02 -3.81
C TYR A 327 5.46 21.24 -4.69
N ASN A 328 6.44 22.16 -4.80
CA ASN A 328 6.31 23.48 -5.39
C ASN A 328 5.17 24.35 -4.78
N SER A 329 4.80 24.10 -3.53
CA SER A 329 3.68 24.78 -2.82
C SER A 329 2.33 24.66 -3.52
N LEU A 330 2.11 23.58 -4.27
CA LEU A 330 0.79 23.27 -4.82
C LEU A 330 -0.11 22.64 -3.76
N GLY A 331 -1.35 23.08 -3.71
CA GLY A 331 -2.36 22.50 -2.82
C GLY A 331 -2.83 21.14 -3.31
N ARG A 332 -2.96 20.16 -2.42
CA ARG A 332 -3.48 18.83 -2.74
C ARG A 332 -4.84 18.93 -3.41
N ALA A 333 -5.07 18.05 -4.38
CA ALA A 333 -6.33 17.96 -5.10
C ALA A 333 -7.51 17.63 -4.18
N PRO A 334 -8.75 18.04 -4.51
CA PRO A 334 -9.93 17.62 -3.78
C PRO A 334 -10.19 16.13 -4.01
N GLN A 335 -10.89 15.49 -3.06
CA GLN A 335 -11.39 14.13 -3.24
C GLN A 335 -12.92 14.16 -3.33
N VAL A 336 -13.44 13.48 -4.32
CA VAL A 336 -14.88 13.32 -4.54
C VAL A 336 -15.24 11.85 -4.46
N TRP A 337 -16.16 11.52 -3.59
CA TRP A 337 -16.78 10.20 -3.49
C TRP A 337 -18.03 10.17 -4.36
N ILE A 338 -18.17 9.13 -5.18
CA ILE A 338 -19.36 8.93 -6.01
C ILE A 338 -20.12 7.72 -5.47
N GLU A 339 -21.34 7.93 -5.04
CA GLU A 339 -22.21 6.88 -4.54
C GLU A 339 -23.56 6.94 -5.27
N ASN A 340 -23.94 5.86 -5.94
CA ASN A 340 -25.18 5.78 -6.75
C ASN A 340 -25.31 6.94 -7.76
N GLY A 341 -24.19 7.36 -8.36
CA GLY A 341 -24.14 8.46 -9.33
C GLY A 341 -24.15 9.87 -8.70
N ILE A 342 -24.21 9.99 -7.37
CA ILE A 342 -24.22 11.27 -6.66
C ILE A 342 -22.79 11.58 -6.18
N PRO A 343 -22.20 12.74 -6.55
CA PRO A 343 -20.89 13.15 -6.08
C PRO A 343 -20.95 13.81 -4.70
N TYR A 344 -20.04 13.43 -3.81
CA TYR A 344 -19.85 14.01 -2.49
C TYR A 344 -18.41 14.49 -2.34
N LEU A 345 -18.23 15.75 -1.98
CA LEU A 345 -16.90 16.28 -1.65
C LEU A 345 -16.48 15.74 -0.27
N ILE A 346 -15.50 14.83 -0.24
CA ILE A 346 -14.99 14.25 1.01
C ILE A 346 -13.68 14.89 1.49
N SER A 347 -12.97 15.59 0.60
CA SER A 347 -11.83 16.45 0.93
C SER A 347 -11.81 17.62 -0.04
N ARG A 348 -11.77 18.84 0.46
CA ARG A 348 -11.66 20.03 -0.40
C ARG A 348 -10.21 20.19 -0.89
N ARG A 349 -10.02 20.98 -1.94
CA ARG A 349 -8.67 21.41 -2.35
C ARG A 349 -8.02 22.23 -1.24
N GLU A 350 -6.74 22.01 -0.99
CA GLU A 350 -5.98 22.84 -0.07
C GLU A 350 -5.83 24.26 -0.63
N THR A 351 -5.93 25.23 0.28
CA THR A 351 -5.63 26.64 0.04
C THR A 351 -4.20 26.94 0.45
N PHE A 352 -3.72 28.15 0.18
CA PHE A 352 -2.41 28.63 0.67
C PHE A 352 -2.33 28.51 2.20
N ASP A 353 -3.39 28.90 2.91
CA ASP A 353 -3.43 28.83 4.38
C ASP A 353 -3.32 27.40 4.91
N ASP A 354 -3.83 26.41 4.18
CA ASP A 354 -3.67 25.00 4.55
C ASP A 354 -2.22 24.53 4.40
N ILE A 355 -1.52 25.03 3.37
CA ILE A 355 -0.12 24.68 3.12
C ILE A 355 0.77 25.22 4.24
N VAL A 356 0.59 26.47 4.64
CA VAL A 356 1.44 27.17 5.63
C VAL A 356 0.97 27.02 7.07
N ARG A 357 -0.12 26.28 7.34
CA ARG A 357 -0.79 26.22 8.66
C ARG A 357 0.10 25.82 9.83
N THR A 358 1.21 25.12 9.56
CA THR A 358 2.16 24.66 10.57
C THR A 358 3.44 25.51 10.62
N GLU A 359 3.56 26.48 9.73
CA GLU A 359 4.70 27.37 9.72
C GLU A 359 4.61 28.35 10.88
N CYS A 360 5.70 28.50 11.61
CA CYS A 360 5.81 29.43 12.71
C CYS A 360 7.21 30.02 12.78
N PHE A 361 7.30 31.24 13.27
CA PHE A 361 8.57 31.92 13.59
C PHE A 361 8.58 32.17 15.11
N THR A 362 9.11 31.21 15.85
CA THR A 362 9.16 31.26 17.32
C THR A 362 10.57 30.90 17.79
N ALA A 363 11.13 31.68 18.72
CA ALA A 363 12.37 31.30 19.39
C ALA A 363 12.12 30.05 20.27
N LEU A 364 13.01 29.04 20.17
CA LEU A 364 12.96 27.81 20.96
C LEU A 364 13.67 27.99 22.29
#